data_f4e24fa77116202aac7bbe528b693678
#
_entry.id   f4e24fa77116202aac7bbe528b693678
#
_cell.length_a   1.000
_cell.length_b   1.000
_cell.length_c   1.000
_cell.angle_alpha   90.00
_cell.angle_beta   90.00
_cell.angle_gamma   90.00
#
_symmetry.space_group_name_H-M   'P 1'
#
loop_
_entity.id
_entity.type
_entity.pdbx_description
1 polymer ?
#
loop_
_entity_poly.entity_id
_entity_poly.type
_entity_poly.pdbx_seq_one_letter_code
_entity_poly.pdbx_strand_id
1 'polypeptide(L)'
;MPEKIKNRIKDKENYIVAHFHQDELALIERRTNSNFCVMTSTSTDGKMMKRFLELLGYKCAEGSATRDGSKALLTLIKFANNKKLNPVMAVDGPRGPIYKVKKGVIVLAKETGAPILPVGVKISRAFCFNKSWNKALLPKPFSTVEIKFGRVIDVPKNTTKDELNAYAKTLEDELSSV
;
A
#
# COMPACT_ATOMS: atom_id res chain seq x y z
N MET A 1 5.08 -15.67 -0.35
CA MET A 1 4.19 -14.95 0.60
C MET A 1 4.39 -15.55 1.98
N PRO A 2 4.58 -14.75 3.05
CA PRO A 2 4.77 -15.20 4.43
C PRO A 2 3.61 -16.06 4.92
N GLU A 3 3.91 -17.11 5.73
CA GLU A 3 2.92 -18.07 6.21
C GLU A 3 1.80 -17.41 7.04
N LYS A 4 2.17 -16.44 7.87
CA LYS A 4 1.22 -15.63 8.65
C LYS A 4 0.13 -14.99 7.78
N ILE A 5 0.49 -14.48 6.58
CA ILE A 5 -0.48 -13.86 5.67
C ILE A 5 -1.31 -14.93 4.96
N LYS A 6 -0.73 -16.07 4.60
CA LYS A 6 -1.50 -17.19 4.03
C LYS A 6 -2.59 -17.68 4.99
N ASN A 7 -2.26 -17.80 6.29
CA ASN A 7 -3.22 -18.20 7.32
C ASN A 7 -4.34 -17.15 7.46
N ARG A 8 -4.02 -15.85 7.51
CA ARG A 8 -5.03 -14.78 7.56
C ARG A 8 -5.96 -14.79 6.35
N ILE A 9 -5.43 -15.04 5.15
CA ILE A 9 -6.27 -15.19 3.93
C ILE A 9 -7.22 -16.38 4.08
N LYS A 10 -6.74 -17.52 4.57
CA LYS A 10 -7.55 -18.72 4.83
C LYS A 10 -8.65 -18.45 5.85
N ASP A 11 -8.33 -17.72 6.92
CA ASP A 11 -9.25 -17.37 8.01
C ASP A 11 -10.13 -16.15 7.68
N LYS A 12 -10.02 -15.59 6.46
CA LYS A 12 -10.73 -14.39 6.00
C LYS A 12 -10.47 -13.17 6.88
N GLU A 13 -9.28 -13.07 7.44
CA GLU A 13 -8.81 -11.94 8.22
C GLU A 13 -8.03 -10.94 7.35
N ASN A 14 -8.06 -9.65 7.75
CA ASN A 14 -7.42 -8.58 6.99
C ASN A 14 -5.91 -8.52 7.20
N TYR A 15 -5.23 -7.99 6.19
CA TYR A 15 -3.85 -7.53 6.23
C TYR A 15 -3.70 -6.25 5.39
N ILE A 16 -2.66 -5.47 5.65
CA ILE A 16 -2.37 -4.23 4.93
C ILE A 16 -1.20 -4.50 4.00
N VAL A 17 -1.35 -4.21 2.71
CA VAL A 17 -0.24 -4.25 1.75
C VAL A 17 0.41 -2.88 1.71
N ALA A 18 1.71 -2.82 1.95
CA ALA A 18 2.51 -1.60 1.91
C ALA A 18 3.57 -1.70 0.81
N HIS A 19 3.66 -0.70 -0.06
CA HIS A 19 4.66 -0.62 -1.12
C HIS A 19 5.11 0.83 -1.36
N PHE A 20 6.19 1.06 -2.09
CA PHE A 20 6.54 2.40 -2.56
C PHE A 20 5.79 2.75 -3.85
N HIS A 21 5.53 4.03 -4.10
CA HIS A 21 4.85 4.50 -5.34
C HIS A 21 5.60 4.08 -6.62
N GLN A 22 6.89 3.83 -6.53
CA GLN A 22 7.67 3.35 -7.67
C GLN A 22 7.08 2.06 -8.27
N ASP A 23 6.59 1.16 -7.41
CA ASP A 23 6.16 -0.20 -7.74
C ASP A 23 4.66 -0.29 -8.07
N GLU A 24 3.93 0.81 -7.87
CA GLU A 24 2.46 0.84 -7.94
C GLU A 24 1.93 0.28 -9.25
N LEU A 25 2.48 0.73 -10.40
CA LEU A 25 2.00 0.30 -11.72
C LEU A 25 2.19 -1.21 -11.96
N ALA A 26 3.29 -1.79 -11.46
CA ALA A 26 3.55 -3.22 -11.59
C ALA A 26 2.66 -4.08 -10.67
N LEU A 27 2.22 -3.52 -9.54
CA LEU A 27 1.31 -4.20 -8.62
C LEU A 27 -0.16 -4.13 -9.07
N ILE A 28 -0.57 -3.05 -9.76
CA ILE A 28 -1.93 -2.90 -10.31
C ILE A 28 -2.23 -3.94 -11.39
N GLU A 29 -1.28 -4.31 -12.23
CA GLU A 29 -1.48 -5.33 -13.28
C GLU A 29 -1.86 -6.69 -12.71
N ARG A 30 -1.58 -6.94 -11.45
CA ARG A 30 -1.87 -8.22 -10.83
C ARG A 30 -3.30 -8.25 -10.30
N ARG A 31 -4.25 -8.58 -11.17
CA ARG A 31 -5.62 -8.93 -10.77
C ARG A 31 -5.58 -10.07 -9.77
N THR A 32 -5.96 -9.79 -8.57
CA THR A 32 -6.27 -10.81 -7.59
C THR A 32 -7.76 -10.73 -7.31
N ASN A 33 -8.43 -11.86 -7.15
CA ASN A 33 -9.82 -11.91 -6.63
C ASN A 33 -9.90 -11.46 -5.16
N SER A 34 -8.93 -10.65 -4.71
CA SER A 34 -8.81 -10.22 -3.34
C SER A 34 -9.66 -8.97 -3.13
N ASN A 35 -10.29 -8.89 -1.99
CA ASN A 35 -11.05 -7.71 -1.56
C ASN A 35 -10.08 -6.58 -1.15
N PHE A 36 -9.58 -5.82 -2.11
CA PHE A 36 -8.67 -4.70 -1.85
C PHE A 36 -9.38 -3.35 -1.78
N CYS A 37 -8.87 -2.48 -0.93
CA CYS A 37 -9.22 -1.07 -0.91
C CYS A 37 -7.95 -0.20 -0.93
N VAL A 38 -8.04 0.94 -1.62
CA VAL A 38 -6.93 1.85 -1.87
C VAL A 38 -7.29 3.29 -1.55
N MET A 39 -6.28 4.12 -1.30
CA MET A 39 -6.45 5.56 -1.21
C MET A 39 -6.16 6.20 -2.57
N THR A 40 -7.06 7.06 -3.06
CA THR A 40 -6.88 7.79 -4.31
C THR A 40 -6.93 9.29 -4.06
N SER A 41 -6.13 10.06 -4.81
CA SER A 41 -6.13 11.52 -4.71
C SER A 41 -7.45 12.12 -5.22
N THR A 42 -7.83 13.29 -4.70
CA THR A 42 -8.94 14.11 -5.19
C THR A 42 -8.61 14.94 -6.43
N SER A 43 -7.36 14.90 -6.92
CA SER A 43 -6.94 15.56 -8.17
C SER A 43 -7.60 14.94 -9.40
N THR A 44 -7.52 15.62 -10.54
CA THR A 44 -8.04 15.10 -11.82
C THR A 44 -7.45 13.74 -12.16
N ASP A 45 -6.13 13.59 -12.04
CA ASP A 45 -5.43 12.32 -12.28
C ASP A 45 -5.86 11.25 -11.27
N GLY A 46 -6.04 11.63 -9.98
CA GLY A 46 -6.54 10.74 -8.94
C GLY A 46 -7.96 10.25 -9.21
N LYS A 47 -8.83 11.09 -9.77
CA LYS A 47 -10.19 10.69 -10.18
C LYS A 47 -10.18 9.72 -11.37
N MET A 48 -9.26 9.91 -12.33
CA MET A 48 -9.06 8.95 -13.44
C MET A 48 -8.57 7.61 -12.89
N MET A 49 -7.55 7.62 -12.04
CA MET A 49 -7.02 6.42 -11.38
C MET A 49 -8.10 5.71 -10.57
N LYS A 50 -8.92 6.45 -9.81
CA LYS A 50 -10.04 5.88 -9.06
C LYS A 50 -10.99 5.09 -9.98
N ARG A 51 -11.44 5.69 -11.09
CA ARG A 51 -12.33 5.01 -12.04
C ARG A 51 -11.71 3.74 -12.60
N PHE A 52 -10.43 3.81 -12.96
CA PHE A 52 -9.68 2.66 -13.44
C PHE A 52 -9.60 1.53 -12.40
N LEU A 53 -9.25 1.87 -11.15
CA LEU A 53 -9.16 0.90 -10.06
C LEU A 53 -10.52 0.30 -9.69
N GLU A 54 -11.58 1.11 -9.72
CA GLU A 54 -12.96 0.62 -9.50
C GLU A 54 -13.40 -0.38 -10.58
N LEU A 55 -13.03 -0.15 -11.84
CA LEU A 55 -13.25 -1.13 -12.93
C LEU A 55 -12.50 -2.44 -12.71
N LEU A 56 -11.35 -2.41 -12.02
CA LEU A 56 -10.60 -3.60 -11.63
C LEU A 56 -11.13 -4.26 -10.33
N GLY A 57 -12.19 -3.70 -9.72
CA GLY A 57 -12.83 -4.25 -8.53
C GLY A 57 -12.32 -3.71 -7.19
N TYR A 58 -11.39 -2.73 -7.20
CA TYR A 58 -10.93 -2.09 -5.97
C TYR A 58 -12.01 -1.19 -5.37
N LYS A 59 -12.01 -1.05 -4.05
CA LYS A 59 -12.77 0.01 -3.35
C LYS A 59 -11.85 1.19 -3.07
N CYS A 60 -12.27 2.40 -3.44
CA CYS A 60 -11.43 3.59 -3.33
C CYS A 60 -11.90 4.51 -2.20
N ALA A 61 -10.95 4.95 -1.36
CA ALA A 61 -11.11 6.03 -0.37
C ALA A 61 -10.45 7.30 -0.92
N GLU A 62 -11.23 8.37 -1.11
CA GLU A 62 -10.73 9.62 -1.67
C GLU A 62 -10.04 10.49 -0.63
N GLY A 63 -8.83 10.93 -0.92
CA GLY A 63 -8.00 11.82 -0.13
C GLY A 63 -6.51 11.58 -0.39
N SER A 64 -5.67 12.43 0.20
CA SER A 64 -4.22 12.27 0.14
C SER A 64 -3.60 12.79 1.43
N ALA A 65 -2.33 12.46 1.71
CA ALA A 65 -1.61 12.91 2.90
C ALA A 65 -1.57 14.45 3.05
N THR A 66 -1.86 15.21 2.00
CA THR A 66 -1.83 16.67 1.97
C THR A 66 -3.21 17.33 1.89
N ARG A 67 -4.24 16.59 1.53
CA ARG A 67 -5.61 17.09 1.42
C ARG A 67 -6.57 15.97 1.76
N ASP A 68 -7.36 16.17 2.83
CA ASP A 68 -8.33 15.20 3.35
C ASP A 68 -7.75 13.80 3.68
N GLY A 69 -6.44 13.69 3.90
CA GLY A 69 -5.76 12.43 4.16
C GLY A 69 -6.25 11.72 5.42
N SER A 70 -6.61 12.47 6.47
CA SER A 70 -7.23 11.92 7.67
C SER A 70 -8.61 11.30 7.39
N LYS A 71 -9.42 11.94 6.56
CA LYS A 71 -10.74 11.41 6.15
C LYS A 71 -10.60 10.15 5.31
N ALA A 72 -9.65 10.13 4.36
CA ALA A 72 -9.37 8.95 3.56
C ALA A 72 -8.86 7.80 4.43
N LEU A 73 -7.97 8.07 5.38
CA LEU A 73 -7.47 7.07 6.33
C LEU A 73 -8.61 6.49 7.17
N LEU A 74 -9.49 7.33 7.71
CA LEU A 74 -10.69 6.88 8.45
C LEU A 74 -11.61 6.02 7.57
N THR A 75 -11.70 6.33 6.28
CA THR A 75 -12.47 5.52 5.32
C THR A 75 -11.81 4.15 5.10
N LEU A 76 -10.49 4.09 4.97
CA LEU A 76 -9.75 2.82 4.88
C LEU A 76 -9.92 1.98 6.15
N ILE A 77 -9.86 2.60 7.34
CA ILE A 77 -10.12 1.92 8.61
C ILE A 77 -11.53 1.32 8.62
N LYS A 78 -12.55 2.08 8.20
CA LYS A 78 -13.93 1.58 8.08
C LYS A 78 -14.03 0.43 7.07
N PHE A 79 -13.35 0.52 5.94
CA PHE A 79 -13.35 -0.55 4.94
C PHE A 79 -12.70 -1.82 5.48
N ALA A 80 -11.58 -1.70 6.18
CA ALA A 80 -10.93 -2.83 6.81
C ALA A 80 -11.82 -3.47 7.89
N ASN A 81 -12.32 -2.68 8.83
CA ASN A 81 -13.07 -3.21 9.98
C ASN A 81 -14.45 -3.76 9.58
N ASN A 82 -15.24 -2.99 8.80
CA ASN A 82 -16.64 -3.32 8.54
C ASN A 82 -16.84 -4.21 7.31
N LYS A 83 -15.98 -4.08 6.29
CA LYS A 83 -16.11 -4.79 5.02
C LYS A 83 -15.06 -5.88 4.84
N LYS A 84 -14.15 -6.04 5.80
CA LYS A 84 -13.01 -6.97 5.73
C LYS A 84 -12.23 -6.85 4.42
N LEU A 85 -12.02 -5.61 3.96
CA LEU A 85 -11.20 -5.32 2.79
C LEU A 85 -9.74 -5.18 3.22
N ASN A 86 -8.83 -5.58 2.35
CA ASN A 86 -7.40 -5.45 2.56
C ASN A 86 -6.90 -4.10 2.03
N PRO A 87 -6.47 -3.15 2.90
CA PRO A 87 -5.90 -1.89 2.43
C PRO A 87 -4.59 -2.10 1.69
N VAL A 88 -4.44 -1.40 0.56
CA VAL A 88 -3.19 -1.31 -0.20
C VAL A 88 -2.75 0.15 -0.20
N MET A 89 -1.54 0.43 0.26
CA MET A 89 -1.03 1.79 0.42
C MET A 89 0.37 1.96 -0.17
N ALA A 90 0.51 2.98 -1.04
CA ALA A 90 1.80 3.54 -1.37
C ALA A 90 2.26 4.44 -0.22
N VAL A 91 3.29 4.01 0.52
CA VAL A 91 3.59 4.54 1.87
C VAL A 91 4.45 5.79 1.91
N ASP A 92 5.10 6.16 0.81
CA ASP A 92 5.92 7.38 0.70
C ASP A 92 5.09 8.64 0.36
N GLY A 93 3.78 8.45 0.12
CA GLY A 93 2.83 9.55 -0.10
C GLY A 93 2.98 10.25 -1.46
N PRO A 94 1.98 11.03 -1.90
CA PRO A 94 1.88 11.52 -3.29
C PRO A 94 2.88 12.64 -3.65
N ARG A 95 3.65 13.13 -2.70
CA ARG A 95 4.66 14.18 -2.90
C ARG A 95 6.05 13.76 -2.44
N GLY A 96 6.23 12.49 -2.06
CA GLY A 96 7.48 12.00 -1.54
C GLY A 96 7.92 12.63 -0.20
N PRO A 97 9.21 12.61 0.11
CA PRO A 97 10.29 12.07 -0.73
C PRO A 97 10.14 10.57 -0.97
N ILE A 98 10.59 10.11 -2.14
CA ILE A 98 10.60 8.70 -2.51
C ILE A 98 11.32 7.85 -1.45
N TYR A 99 10.82 6.66 -1.18
CA TYR A 99 11.34 5.70 -0.20
C TYR A 99 11.31 6.18 1.27
N LYS A 100 10.47 7.18 1.59
CA LYS A 100 10.28 7.66 2.96
C LYS A 100 8.87 7.34 3.47
N VAL A 101 8.78 6.40 4.37
CA VAL A 101 7.50 5.91 4.89
C VAL A 101 6.79 6.99 5.72
N LYS A 102 5.53 7.24 5.37
CA LYS A 102 4.63 8.13 6.12
C LYS A 102 3.86 7.34 7.19
N LYS A 103 3.60 7.95 8.33
CA LYS A 103 2.97 7.31 9.49
C LYS A 103 1.55 6.76 9.23
N GLY A 104 0.88 7.19 8.15
CA GLY A 104 -0.51 6.81 7.88
C GLY A 104 -0.77 5.30 7.88
N VAL A 105 0.13 4.52 7.29
CA VAL A 105 0.03 3.05 7.27
C VAL A 105 0.18 2.44 8.66
N ILE A 106 1.06 3.00 9.51
CA ILE A 106 1.26 2.54 10.89
C ILE A 106 0.03 2.83 11.74
N VAL A 107 -0.57 4.03 11.57
CA VAL A 107 -1.84 4.38 12.22
C VAL A 107 -2.95 3.44 11.76
N LEU A 108 -3.04 3.15 10.45
CA LEU A 108 -4.01 2.19 9.92
C LEU A 108 -3.86 0.82 10.57
N ALA A 109 -2.65 0.29 10.68
CA ALA A 109 -2.36 -0.99 11.31
C ALA A 109 -2.74 -1.00 12.80
N LYS A 110 -2.36 0.05 13.53
CA LYS A 110 -2.73 0.24 14.94
C LYS A 110 -4.25 0.21 15.16
N GLU A 111 -5.00 0.97 14.36
CA GLU A 111 -6.45 1.11 14.53
C GLU A 111 -7.24 -0.12 14.09
N THR A 112 -6.73 -0.88 13.12
CA THR A 112 -7.39 -2.08 12.60
C THR A 112 -6.93 -3.37 13.27
N GLY A 113 -5.73 -3.38 13.86
CA GLY A 113 -5.06 -4.60 14.33
C GLY A 113 -4.58 -5.50 13.18
N ALA A 114 -4.69 -5.05 11.93
CA ALA A 114 -4.23 -5.80 10.77
C ALA A 114 -2.70 -5.65 10.61
N PRO A 115 -1.96 -6.74 10.39
CA PRO A 115 -0.52 -6.69 10.18
C PRO A 115 -0.19 -6.03 8.84
N ILE A 116 0.98 -5.39 8.77
CA ILE A 116 1.50 -4.80 7.53
C ILE A 116 2.36 -5.84 6.82
N LEU A 117 2.07 -6.08 5.53
CA LEU A 117 2.86 -6.87 4.61
C LEU A 117 3.64 -5.94 3.68
N PRO A 118 4.97 -5.79 3.87
CA PRO A 118 5.82 -5.07 2.95
C PRO A 118 5.91 -5.81 1.61
N VAL A 119 5.71 -5.10 0.50
CA VAL A 119 5.73 -5.68 -0.84
C VAL A 119 6.56 -4.80 -1.76
N GLY A 120 7.51 -5.41 -2.46
CA GLY A 120 8.28 -4.80 -3.53
C GLY A 120 8.19 -5.62 -4.82
N VAL A 121 8.70 -5.08 -5.92
CA VAL A 121 8.75 -5.77 -7.20
C VAL A 121 10.15 -5.77 -7.81
N LYS A 122 10.52 -6.89 -8.41
CA LYS A 122 11.69 -6.97 -9.28
C LYS A 122 11.21 -7.21 -10.70
N ILE A 123 11.55 -6.29 -11.60
CA ILE A 123 11.10 -6.33 -13.00
C ILE A 123 12.32 -6.59 -13.89
N SER A 124 12.24 -7.61 -14.76
CA SER A 124 13.36 -7.95 -15.66
C SER A 124 13.64 -6.85 -16.70
N ARG A 125 12.60 -6.17 -17.19
CA ARG A 125 12.69 -5.03 -18.13
C ARG A 125 11.53 -4.08 -17.87
N ALA A 126 11.83 -2.81 -17.54
CA ALA A 126 10.83 -1.78 -17.27
C ALA A 126 11.10 -0.49 -18.05
N PHE A 127 10.06 0.28 -18.29
CA PHE A 127 10.15 1.71 -18.53
C PHE A 127 10.22 2.42 -17.19
N CYS A 128 11.25 3.25 -16.98
CA CYS A 128 11.36 4.08 -15.80
C CYS A 128 10.98 5.53 -16.15
N PHE A 129 9.98 6.07 -15.45
CA PHE A 129 9.57 7.47 -15.60
C PHE A 129 10.48 8.39 -14.80
N ASN A 130 11.74 8.57 -15.26
CA ASN A 130 12.79 9.30 -14.55
C ASN A 130 12.42 10.76 -14.21
N LYS A 131 11.50 11.38 -14.96
CA LYS A 131 11.02 12.74 -14.73
C LYS A 131 9.92 12.81 -13.64
N SER A 132 9.32 11.68 -13.28
CA SER A 132 8.34 11.65 -12.20
C SER A 132 9.04 11.54 -10.85
N TRP A 133 8.47 12.19 -9.81
CA TRP A 133 9.07 12.21 -8.47
C TRP A 133 9.27 10.80 -7.88
N ASN A 134 8.34 9.87 -8.19
CA ASN A 134 8.34 8.50 -7.69
C ASN A 134 9.14 7.53 -8.58
N LYS A 135 9.68 7.99 -9.71
CA LYS A 135 10.41 7.15 -10.67
C LYS A 135 9.65 5.86 -11.02
N ALA A 136 8.34 5.98 -11.24
CA ALA A 136 7.44 4.84 -11.46
C ALA A 136 8.00 3.87 -12.50
N LEU A 137 7.84 2.57 -12.24
CA LEU A 137 8.27 1.48 -13.09
C LEU A 137 7.06 0.86 -13.79
N LEU A 138 7.05 0.90 -15.12
CA LEU A 138 6.06 0.20 -15.94
C LEU A 138 6.72 -1.02 -16.61
N PRO A 139 6.26 -2.24 -16.31
CA PRO A 139 6.79 -3.43 -16.96
C PRO A 139 6.67 -3.35 -18.48
N LYS A 140 7.74 -3.71 -19.20
CA LYS A 140 7.69 -3.84 -20.67
C LYS A 140 6.92 -5.10 -21.07
N PRO A 141 6.32 -5.16 -22.26
CA PRO A 141 5.77 -6.40 -22.79
C PRO A 141 6.76 -7.56 -22.70
N PHE A 142 6.27 -8.73 -22.31
CA PHE A 142 7.07 -9.95 -22.14
C PHE A 142 8.18 -9.85 -21.08
N SER A 143 8.06 -8.94 -20.11
CA SER A 143 8.94 -8.91 -18.94
C SER A 143 8.38 -9.79 -17.81
N THR A 144 9.28 -10.28 -16.97
CA THR A 144 8.92 -10.98 -15.74
C THR A 144 8.82 -9.98 -14.61
N VAL A 145 7.73 -10.04 -13.86
CA VAL A 145 7.52 -9.29 -12.62
C VAL A 145 7.55 -10.28 -11.47
N GLU A 146 8.56 -10.20 -10.63
CA GLU A 146 8.68 -10.99 -9.41
C GLU A 146 8.22 -10.14 -8.22
N ILE A 147 7.23 -10.62 -7.46
CA ILE A 147 6.77 -9.96 -6.24
C ILE A 147 7.59 -10.46 -5.07
N LYS A 148 8.22 -9.53 -4.36
CA LYS A 148 8.98 -9.76 -3.14
C LYS A 148 8.15 -9.39 -1.92
N PHE A 149 8.33 -10.14 -0.84
CA PHE A 149 7.63 -9.91 0.42
C PHE A 149 8.65 -9.74 1.55
N GLY A 150 8.55 -8.64 2.27
CA GLY A 150 9.31 -8.39 3.49
C GLY A 150 8.72 -9.11 4.70
N ARG A 151 9.35 -8.93 5.87
CA ARG A 151 8.82 -9.45 7.12
C ARG A 151 7.55 -8.74 7.52
N VAL A 152 6.56 -9.51 7.98
CA VAL A 152 5.28 -8.96 8.43
C VAL A 152 5.48 -8.17 9.71
N ILE A 153 4.89 -6.97 9.77
CA ILE A 153 4.99 -6.04 10.90
C ILE A 153 3.65 -5.95 11.60
N ASP A 154 3.64 -6.29 12.89
CA ASP A 154 2.48 -6.08 13.78
C ASP A 154 2.63 -4.77 14.53
N VAL A 155 1.56 -3.98 14.60
CA VAL A 155 1.54 -2.73 15.35
C VAL A 155 0.53 -2.84 16.48
N PRO A 156 0.98 -2.87 17.75
CA PRO A 156 0.08 -2.95 18.89
C PRO A 156 -0.85 -1.74 19.01
N LYS A 157 -2.07 -1.96 19.52
CA LYS A 157 -3.06 -0.87 19.70
C LYS A 157 -2.62 0.20 20.71
N ASN A 158 -1.78 -0.15 21.67
CA ASN A 158 -1.23 0.76 22.66
C ASN A 158 0.02 1.51 22.22
N THR A 159 0.46 1.36 20.95
CA THR A 159 1.63 2.06 20.38
C THR A 159 1.52 3.57 20.58
N THR A 160 2.55 4.19 21.15
CA THR A 160 2.63 5.63 21.40
C THR A 160 2.97 6.43 20.13
N LYS A 161 2.84 7.76 20.19
CA LYS A 161 3.19 8.63 19.03
C LYS A 161 4.66 8.53 18.65
N ASP A 162 5.54 8.34 19.62
CA ASP A 162 7.00 8.25 19.40
C ASP A 162 7.36 6.91 18.77
N GLU A 163 6.75 5.81 19.22
CA GLU A 163 6.92 4.49 18.64
C GLU A 163 6.43 4.39 17.19
N LEU A 164 5.44 5.21 16.77
CA LEU A 164 5.02 5.25 15.36
C LEU A 164 6.18 5.58 14.40
N ASN A 165 7.16 6.39 14.83
CA ASN A 165 8.34 6.68 14.03
C ASN A 165 9.25 5.44 13.89
N ALA A 166 9.43 4.69 14.96
CA ALA A 166 10.23 3.46 14.94
C ALA A 166 9.61 2.41 13.99
N TYR A 167 8.29 2.20 14.07
CA TYR A 167 7.59 1.30 13.15
C TYR A 167 7.66 1.78 11.70
N ALA A 168 7.55 3.09 11.45
CA ALA A 168 7.71 3.64 10.09
C ALA A 168 9.12 3.39 9.55
N LYS A 169 10.15 3.54 10.38
CA LYS A 169 11.53 3.23 10.01
C LYS A 169 11.73 1.73 9.75
N THR A 170 11.19 0.87 10.61
CA THR A 170 11.24 -0.59 10.40
C THR A 170 10.58 -0.97 9.06
N LEU A 171 9.42 -0.39 8.72
CA LEU A 171 8.75 -0.64 7.45
C LEU A 171 9.58 -0.12 6.25
N GLU A 172 10.23 1.04 6.41
CA GLU A 172 11.12 1.61 5.39
C GLU A 172 12.31 0.67 5.09
N ASP A 173 12.91 0.10 6.14
CA ASP A 173 14.04 -0.83 6.02
C ASP A 173 13.60 -2.16 5.37
N GLU A 174 12.44 -2.70 5.74
CA GLU A 174 11.88 -3.89 5.11
C GLU A 174 11.55 -3.69 3.64
N LEU A 175 10.92 -2.55 3.28
CA LEU A 175 10.62 -2.23 1.89
C LEU A 175 11.87 -1.99 1.05
N SER A 176 12.94 -1.49 1.66
CA SER A 176 14.22 -1.27 0.96
C SER A 176 15.02 -2.57 0.73
N SER A 177 14.64 -3.66 1.42
CA SER A 177 15.30 -4.98 1.31
C SER A 177 14.65 -5.92 0.30
N VAL A 178 13.49 -5.57 -0.28
CA VAL A 178 12.67 -6.44 -1.15
C VAL A 178 12.63 -6.02 -2.61
#